data_548e082c175ded916ffaee8a82f31811
#
_entry.id   548e082c175ded916ffaee8a82f31811
#
_cell.length_a   1.000
_cell.length_b   1.000
_cell.length_c   1.000
_cell.angle_alpha   90.00
_cell.angle_beta   90.00
_cell.angle_gamma   90.00
#
_symmetry.space_group_name_H-M   'P 1'
#
loop_
_entity.id
_entity.type
_entity.pdbx_description
1 polymer ?
#
loop_
_entity_poly.entity_id
_entity_poly.type
_entity_poly.pdbx_seq_one_letter_code
_entity_poly.pdbx_strand_id
1 'polypeptide(L)'
;VNEAIRTAYEQKGVAVVICPNDLLTEKIKDTTNKPVDTSRPTVVSPKYKDIKKAVKLINKSKKPVMLIGVGAKHAKDELREFIEMAKIPVIHSLPAKTILPDDHPYSIGNLGKIGTKTSYQTMQEADLLIMVGTNYPYVDYLPKKNIKAIQIDTNPKNIGHRFNINVGIVGDSKIALHQLTENIKHVAERPFLNKTLERKAVWDKWMEQDKNNNSKPLRPERLMASINKFIKDDAVISADVGTATVWSTRYLNLGVNNKFIISSWLGTMGCGLPGAIASKIAYPNRQAIAIAGDGAFQMVM
;
A
#
# COMPACT_ATOMS: atom_id res chain seq x y z
N VAL A 1 -28.62 -3.17 -13.87
CA VAL A 1 -27.23 -3.59 -14.11
C VAL A 1 -26.31 -2.38 -14.26
N ASN A 2 -26.60 -1.45 -15.19
CA ASN A 2 -25.74 -0.26 -15.45
C ASN A 2 -25.53 0.60 -14.20
N GLU A 3 -26.55 0.81 -13.38
CA GLU A 3 -26.43 1.54 -12.12
C GLU A 3 -25.52 0.82 -11.13
N ALA A 4 -25.64 -0.50 -11.01
CA ALA A 4 -24.76 -1.30 -10.14
C ALA A 4 -23.30 -1.20 -10.60
N ILE A 5 -23.04 -1.25 -11.91
CA ILE A 5 -21.70 -1.07 -12.46
C ILE A 5 -21.15 0.32 -12.09
N ARG A 6 -21.94 1.39 -12.30
CA ARG A 6 -21.54 2.75 -11.94
C ARG A 6 -21.23 2.88 -10.44
N THR A 7 -22.11 2.34 -9.60
CA THR A 7 -21.94 2.33 -8.15
C THR A 7 -20.67 1.61 -7.74
N ALA A 8 -20.39 0.44 -8.34
CA ALA A 8 -19.16 -0.30 -8.04
C ALA A 8 -17.89 0.50 -8.40
N TYR A 9 -17.89 1.18 -9.53
CA TYR A 9 -16.76 2.03 -9.94
C TYR A 9 -16.60 3.28 -9.05
N GLU A 10 -17.71 3.97 -8.76
CA GLU A 10 -17.70 5.19 -7.95
C GLU A 10 -17.29 4.90 -6.50
N GLN A 11 -17.92 3.89 -5.88
CA GLN A 11 -17.65 3.53 -4.49
C GLN A 11 -16.38 2.68 -4.32
N LYS A 12 -15.76 2.24 -5.43
CA LYS A 12 -14.60 1.29 -5.44
C LYS A 12 -14.90 0.05 -4.59
N GLY A 13 -16.09 -0.49 -4.74
CA GLY A 13 -16.63 -1.58 -3.94
C GLY A 13 -17.44 -2.57 -4.74
N VAL A 14 -18.14 -3.47 -4.05
CA VAL A 14 -19.02 -4.46 -4.65
C VAL A 14 -20.44 -3.92 -4.72
N ALA A 15 -21.06 -3.99 -5.88
CA ALA A 15 -22.49 -3.75 -6.06
C ALA A 15 -23.19 -5.08 -6.33
N VAL A 16 -24.32 -5.30 -5.69
CA VAL A 16 -25.12 -6.53 -5.81
C VAL A 16 -26.40 -6.24 -6.60
N VAL A 17 -26.66 -7.06 -7.61
CA VAL A 17 -27.92 -7.04 -8.36
C VAL A 17 -28.72 -8.27 -7.98
N ILE A 18 -29.90 -8.07 -7.40
CA ILE A 18 -30.83 -9.15 -7.08
C ILE A 18 -31.85 -9.24 -8.21
N CYS A 19 -31.85 -10.37 -8.93
CA CYS A 19 -32.80 -10.64 -9.98
C CYS A 19 -33.82 -11.68 -9.47
N PRO A 20 -35.09 -11.28 -9.24
CA PRO A 20 -36.13 -12.24 -8.93
C PRO A 20 -36.27 -13.29 -10.05
N ASN A 21 -36.49 -14.55 -9.66
CA ASN A 21 -36.43 -15.67 -10.60
C ASN A 21 -37.50 -15.62 -11.69
N ASP A 22 -38.69 -15.11 -11.38
CA ASP A 22 -39.79 -14.92 -12.28
C ASP A 22 -39.51 -13.91 -13.40
N LEU A 23 -38.72 -12.85 -13.10
CA LEU A 23 -38.34 -11.87 -14.12
C LEU A 23 -37.37 -12.43 -15.18
N LEU A 24 -36.60 -13.46 -14.86
CA LEU A 24 -35.63 -14.04 -15.79
C LEU A 24 -36.28 -14.78 -16.99
N THR A 25 -37.54 -15.13 -16.86
CA THR A 25 -38.30 -15.83 -17.91
C THR A 25 -39.18 -14.90 -18.73
N GLU A 26 -39.29 -13.63 -18.37
CA GLU A 26 -40.10 -12.65 -19.09
C GLU A 26 -39.51 -12.27 -20.46
N LYS A 27 -40.37 -12.19 -21.48
CA LYS A 27 -39.99 -11.71 -22.80
C LYS A 27 -39.86 -10.19 -22.78
N ILE A 28 -38.67 -9.66 -23.08
CA ILE A 28 -38.42 -8.25 -23.26
C ILE A 28 -38.25 -7.89 -24.73
N LYS A 29 -38.59 -6.63 -25.08
CA LYS A 29 -38.21 -6.07 -26.37
C LYS A 29 -36.69 -5.75 -26.30
N ASP A 30 -35.99 -6.17 -27.36
CA ASP A 30 -34.56 -5.81 -27.46
C ASP A 30 -34.42 -4.29 -27.54
N THR A 31 -33.94 -3.70 -26.45
CA THR A 31 -33.60 -2.27 -26.37
C THR A 31 -32.10 -2.14 -26.45
N THR A 32 -31.55 -1.92 -27.63
CA THR A 32 -30.11 -1.70 -27.87
C THR A 32 -29.59 -0.36 -27.37
N ASN A 33 -29.98 0.05 -26.18
CA ASN A 33 -29.41 1.21 -25.57
C ASN A 33 -27.97 0.91 -25.19
N LYS A 34 -27.02 1.42 -25.97
CA LYS A 34 -25.60 1.38 -25.59
C LYS A 34 -25.43 2.13 -24.27
N PRO A 35 -24.88 1.49 -23.22
CA PRO A 35 -24.63 2.19 -21.98
C PRO A 35 -23.63 3.33 -22.22
N VAL A 36 -23.92 4.50 -21.67
CA VAL A 36 -22.97 5.62 -21.67
C VAL A 36 -21.77 5.20 -20.81
N ASP A 37 -20.56 5.34 -21.34
CA ASP A 37 -19.35 5.12 -20.58
C ASP A 37 -19.24 6.15 -19.45
N THR A 38 -19.52 5.71 -18.24
CA THR A 38 -19.44 6.49 -17.00
C THR A 38 -18.41 5.91 -16.05
N SER A 39 -17.48 5.10 -16.56
CA SER A 39 -16.44 4.42 -15.76
C SER A 39 -15.35 5.35 -15.23
N ARG A 40 -15.44 6.65 -15.49
CA ARG A 40 -14.46 7.62 -14.98
C ARG A 40 -14.67 7.84 -13.48
N PRO A 41 -13.68 7.51 -12.65
CA PRO A 41 -13.81 7.73 -11.22
C PRO A 41 -13.91 9.22 -10.90
N THR A 42 -14.79 9.56 -9.98
CA THR A 42 -14.86 10.93 -9.43
C THR A 42 -13.54 11.29 -8.75
N VAL A 43 -12.96 12.42 -9.14
CA VAL A 43 -11.73 12.94 -8.52
C VAL A 43 -12.10 13.95 -7.46
N VAL A 44 -11.77 13.68 -6.21
CA VAL A 44 -12.04 14.56 -5.07
C VAL A 44 -10.87 15.52 -4.90
N SER A 45 -11.07 16.80 -5.16
CA SER A 45 -10.05 17.84 -4.94
C SER A 45 -9.98 18.22 -3.45
N PRO A 46 -8.79 18.25 -2.83
CA PRO A 46 -8.64 18.67 -1.44
C PRO A 46 -8.92 20.16 -1.26
N LYS A 47 -9.43 20.55 -0.08
CA LYS A 47 -9.62 21.96 0.27
C LYS A 47 -8.26 22.61 0.54
N TYR A 48 -7.94 23.68 -0.16
CA TYR A 48 -6.65 24.40 -0.02
C TYR A 48 -6.37 24.86 1.42
N LYS A 49 -7.41 25.22 2.18
CA LYS A 49 -7.29 25.56 3.61
C LYS A 49 -6.66 24.43 4.42
N ASP A 50 -7.00 23.18 4.13
CA ASP A 50 -6.49 22.04 4.88
C ASP A 50 -5.05 21.68 4.42
N ILE A 51 -4.74 21.88 3.13
CA ILE A 51 -3.35 21.83 2.64
C ILE A 51 -2.47 22.82 3.39
N LYS A 52 -2.89 24.10 3.51
CA LYS A 52 -2.12 25.12 4.26
C LYS A 52 -1.90 24.75 5.73
N LYS A 53 -2.89 24.13 6.39
CA LYS A 53 -2.72 23.65 7.78
C LYS A 53 -1.71 22.51 7.86
N ALA A 54 -1.77 21.55 6.92
CA ALA A 54 -0.82 20.45 6.85
C ALA A 54 0.60 20.94 6.60
N VAL A 55 0.80 21.86 5.66
CA VAL A 55 2.10 22.50 5.38
C VAL A 55 2.71 23.11 6.64
N LYS A 56 1.90 23.82 7.45
CA LYS A 56 2.39 24.39 8.73
C LYS A 56 2.89 23.30 9.69
N LEU A 57 2.22 22.16 9.79
CA LEU A 57 2.66 21.05 10.65
C LEU A 57 3.93 20.40 10.10
N ILE A 58 4.00 20.15 8.79
CA ILE A 58 5.14 19.52 8.12
C ILE A 58 6.40 20.38 8.30
N ASN A 59 6.29 21.71 8.06
CA ASN A 59 7.40 22.63 8.18
C ASN A 59 7.91 22.82 9.62
N LYS A 60 7.07 22.56 10.64
CA LYS A 60 7.43 22.61 12.06
C LYS A 60 8.02 21.31 12.59
N SER A 61 7.69 20.19 11.97
CA SER A 61 8.09 18.87 12.44
C SER A 61 9.60 18.66 12.27
N LYS A 62 10.21 18.07 13.29
CA LYS A 62 11.62 17.64 13.27
C LYS A 62 11.75 16.14 12.97
N LYS A 63 10.72 15.36 13.27
CA LYS A 63 10.70 13.90 13.16
C LYS A 63 9.44 13.39 12.44
N PRO A 64 9.14 13.86 11.23
CA PRO A 64 7.97 13.37 10.50
C PRO A 64 8.20 11.95 10.01
N VAL A 65 7.13 11.14 10.00
CA VAL A 65 7.06 9.82 9.37
C VAL A 65 5.82 9.74 8.50
N MET A 66 5.94 9.08 7.36
CA MET A 66 4.81 8.85 6.47
C MET A 66 4.42 7.36 6.50
N LEU A 67 3.11 7.09 6.60
CA LEU A 67 2.50 5.78 6.46
C LEU A 67 1.60 5.77 5.23
N ILE A 68 1.98 5.00 4.21
CA ILE A 68 1.22 4.91 2.97
C ILE A 68 0.39 3.63 2.91
N GLY A 69 -0.79 3.75 2.32
CA GLY A 69 -1.67 2.64 2.01
C GLY A 69 -2.01 2.56 0.53
N VAL A 70 -2.85 1.59 0.17
CA VAL A 70 -3.23 1.32 -1.22
C VAL A 70 -3.86 2.53 -1.93
N GLY A 71 -4.45 3.48 -1.19
CA GLY A 71 -4.99 4.72 -1.76
C GLY A 71 -3.94 5.66 -2.35
N ALA A 72 -2.64 5.42 -2.09
CA ALA A 72 -1.55 6.18 -2.71
C ALA A 72 -1.06 5.58 -4.04
N LYS A 73 -1.64 4.48 -4.53
CA LYS A 73 -1.13 3.73 -5.70
C LYS A 73 -1.07 4.52 -7.02
N HIS A 74 -1.91 5.55 -7.16
CA HIS A 74 -1.96 6.41 -8.34
C HIS A 74 -1.14 7.70 -8.18
N ALA A 75 -0.44 7.87 -7.06
CA ALA A 75 0.34 9.05 -6.70
C ALA A 75 1.82 8.71 -6.49
N LYS A 76 2.38 7.76 -7.25
CA LYS A 76 3.75 7.26 -7.03
C LYS A 76 4.81 8.33 -7.25
N ASP A 77 4.67 9.11 -8.30
CA ASP A 77 5.61 10.17 -8.67
C ASP A 77 5.51 11.35 -7.70
N GLU A 78 4.30 11.79 -7.39
CA GLU A 78 4.05 12.86 -6.43
C GLU A 78 4.49 12.47 -5.01
N LEU A 79 4.33 11.20 -4.65
CA LEU A 79 4.82 10.67 -3.40
C LEU A 79 6.35 10.77 -3.32
N ARG A 80 7.05 10.31 -4.37
CA ARG A 80 8.50 10.35 -4.44
C ARG A 80 9.02 11.78 -4.37
N GLU A 81 8.49 12.68 -5.19
CA GLU A 81 8.87 14.08 -5.17
C GLU A 81 8.67 14.72 -3.79
N PHE A 82 7.52 14.49 -3.17
CA PHE A 82 7.20 15.03 -1.86
C PHE A 82 8.16 14.55 -0.76
N ILE A 83 8.41 13.25 -0.68
CA ILE A 83 9.30 12.69 0.36
C ILE A 83 10.75 13.08 0.18
N GLU A 84 11.21 13.21 -1.07
CA GLU A 84 12.57 13.64 -1.38
C GLU A 84 12.77 15.12 -1.04
N MET A 85 11.78 15.99 -1.32
CA MET A 85 11.79 17.39 -0.97
C MET A 85 11.72 17.60 0.56
N ALA A 86 10.87 16.86 1.24
CA ALA A 86 10.62 16.99 2.67
C ALA A 86 11.57 16.15 3.56
N LYS A 87 12.38 15.26 2.97
CA LYS A 87 13.26 14.32 3.65
C LYS A 87 12.54 13.48 4.71
N ILE A 88 11.49 12.79 4.29
CA ILE A 88 10.59 12.02 5.17
C ILE A 88 10.74 10.51 4.92
N PRO A 89 11.04 9.70 5.96
CA PRO A 89 11.04 8.24 5.85
C PRO A 89 9.61 7.71 5.65
N VAL A 90 9.47 6.69 4.79
CA VAL A 90 8.19 6.11 4.40
C VAL A 90 8.07 4.68 4.89
N ILE A 91 6.97 4.44 5.58
CA ILE A 91 6.51 3.12 6.00
C ILE A 91 5.30 2.77 5.13
N HIS A 92 5.19 1.54 4.71
CA HIS A 92 4.02 1.11 3.96
C HIS A 92 3.20 0.05 4.70
N SER A 93 1.88 0.10 4.50
CA SER A 93 1.02 -1.02 4.85
C SER A 93 1.26 -2.17 3.86
N LEU A 94 0.92 -3.39 4.25
CA LEU A 94 1.16 -4.57 3.42
C LEU A 94 0.62 -4.44 1.97
N PRO A 95 -0.63 -3.98 1.72
CA PRO A 95 -1.12 -3.83 0.36
C PRO A 95 -0.51 -2.64 -0.41
N ALA A 96 0.32 -1.84 0.24
CA ALA A 96 1.03 -0.71 -0.38
C ALA A 96 2.46 -1.04 -0.84
N LYS A 97 2.91 -2.29 -0.64
CA LYS A 97 4.17 -2.78 -1.20
C LYS A 97 4.16 -2.59 -2.73
N THR A 98 5.14 -2.01 -3.33
CA THR A 98 5.23 -1.59 -4.74
C THR A 98 4.72 -0.17 -5.07
N ILE A 99 4.20 0.60 -4.10
CA ILE A 99 3.89 2.02 -4.35
C ILE A 99 5.17 2.84 -4.36
N LEU A 100 6.06 2.58 -3.41
CA LEU A 100 7.44 3.04 -3.42
C LEU A 100 8.34 1.81 -3.58
N PRO A 101 9.39 1.85 -4.42
CA PRO A 101 10.29 0.70 -4.57
C PRO A 101 10.90 0.27 -3.24
N ASP A 102 11.10 -1.03 -3.06
CA ASP A 102 11.72 -1.54 -1.82
C ASP A 102 13.18 -1.06 -1.66
N ASP A 103 13.87 -0.79 -2.77
CA ASP A 103 15.25 -0.26 -2.82
C ASP A 103 15.34 1.26 -2.71
N HIS A 104 14.21 1.97 -2.70
CA HIS A 104 14.22 3.42 -2.50
C HIS A 104 14.83 3.76 -1.13
N PRO A 105 15.79 4.70 -1.03
CA PRO A 105 16.50 4.98 0.22
C PRO A 105 15.56 5.27 1.40
N TYR A 106 14.46 5.98 1.15
CA TYR A 106 13.51 6.38 2.21
C TYR A 106 12.43 5.35 2.50
N SER A 107 12.37 4.24 1.75
CA SER A 107 11.51 3.08 2.05
C SER A 107 12.10 2.30 3.22
N ILE A 108 11.44 2.30 4.38
CA ILE A 108 11.95 1.65 5.59
C ILE A 108 11.18 0.39 5.97
N GLY A 109 10.34 -0.09 5.05
CA GLY A 109 9.62 -1.36 5.16
C GLY A 109 8.20 -1.23 5.68
N ASN A 110 7.58 -2.36 5.95
CA ASN A 110 6.20 -2.47 6.45
C ASN A 110 6.10 -2.18 7.95
N LEU A 111 4.90 -1.78 8.40
CA LEU A 111 4.52 -1.71 9.81
C LEU A 111 3.71 -2.97 10.21
N GLY A 112 3.72 -3.32 11.48
CA GLY A 112 2.92 -4.42 12.03
C GLY A 112 3.75 -5.65 12.40
N LYS A 113 3.07 -6.78 12.69
CA LYS A 113 3.71 -8.05 13.11
C LYS A 113 4.77 -8.56 12.14
N ILE A 114 4.55 -8.36 10.85
CA ILE A 114 5.47 -8.76 9.79
C ILE A 114 6.37 -7.61 9.32
N GLY A 115 6.26 -6.45 9.96
CA GLY A 115 7.05 -5.26 9.65
C GLY A 115 8.51 -5.35 10.05
N THR A 116 9.24 -4.27 9.79
CA THR A 116 10.65 -4.15 10.16
C THR A 116 10.81 -3.52 11.54
N LYS A 117 11.91 -3.83 12.24
CA LYS A 117 12.25 -3.16 13.50
C LYS A 117 12.45 -1.66 13.27
N THR A 118 13.05 -1.29 12.14
CA THR A 118 13.28 0.10 11.74
C THR A 118 11.97 0.87 11.62
N SER A 119 10.97 0.31 10.92
CA SER A 119 9.67 0.97 10.76
C SER A 119 8.96 1.21 12.10
N TYR A 120 8.98 0.21 12.98
CA TYR A 120 8.39 0.34 14.31
C TYR A 120 9.09 1.41 15.16
N GLN A 121 10.42 1.37 15.24
CA GLN A 121 11.18 2.36 16.02
C GLN A 121 11.00 3.78 15.49
N THR A 122 11.03 3.96 14.16
CA THR A 122 10.83 5.27 13.53
C THR A 122 9.41 5.78 13.80
N MET A 123 8.40 4.92 13.73
CA MET A 123 7.02 5.28 14.06
C MET A 123 6.88 5.75 15.51
N GLN A 124 7.52 5.07 16.47
CA GLN A 124 7.42 5.43 17.90
C GLN A 124 8.19 6.70 18.28
N GLU A 125 9.21 7.07 17.51
CA GLU A 125 10.02 8.29 17.76
C GLU A 125 9.50 9.52 17.02
N ALA A 126 8.53 9.36 16.11
CA ALA A 126 7.99 10.47 15.33
C ALA A 126 7.34 11.56 16.18
N ASP A 127 7.36 12.79 15.70
CA ASP A 127 6.63 13.94 16.24
C ASP A 127 5.45 14.36 15.34
N LEU A 128 5.42 13.83 14.09
CA LEU A 128 4.35 14.02 13.14
C LEU A 128 4.12 12.72 12.35
N LEU A 129 2.89 12.22 12.34
CA LEU A 129 2.44 11.14 11.49
C LEU A 129 1.68 11.69 10.28
N ILE A 130 2.07 11.27 9.07
CA ILE A 130 1.37 11.60 7.83
C ILE A 130 0.82 10.29 7.24
N MET A 131 -0.49 10.11 7.26
CA MET A 131 -1.16 8.93 6.70
C MET A 131 -1.71 9.27 5.31
N VAL A 132 -1.37 8.47 4.29
CA VAL A 132 -1.80 8.70 2.91
C VAL A 132 -2.49 7.47 2.36
N GLY A 133 -3.80 7.59 2.09
CA GLY A 133 -4.60 6.53 1.49
C GLY A 133 -4.64 5.24 2.31
N THR A 134 -4.68 5.37 3.65
CA THR A 134 -4.74 4.24 4.57
C THR A 134 -5.63 4.54 5.78
N ASN A 135 -6.40 3.53 6.16
CA ASN A 135 -7.11 3.44 7.44
C ASN A 135 -6.49 2.26 8.21
N TYR A 136 -5.25 2.41 8.63
CA TYR A 136 -4.40 1.36 9.18
C TYR A 136 -5.03 0.69 10.41
N PRO A 137 -5.37 -0.62 10.39
CA PRO A 137 -6.18 -1.25 11.43
C PRO A 137 -5.39 -1.65 12.67
N TYR A 138 -4.06 -1.79 12.58
CA TYR A 138 -3.22 -2.29 13.67
C TYR A 138 -2.73 -1.14 14.55
N VAL A 139 -3.65 -0.55 15.31
CA VAL A 139 -3.41 0.67 16.11
C VAL A 139 -2.28 0.54 17.13
N ASP A 140 -2.00 -0.66 17.61
CA ASP A 140 -0.90 -0.93 18.56
C ASP A 140 0.49 -0.61 18.00
N TYR A 141 0.63 -0.53 16.68
CA TYR A 141 1.88 -0.17 16.00
C TYR A 141 1.97 1.31 15.67
N LEU A 142 0.86 2.05 15.74
CA LEU A 142 0.86 3.51 15.59
C LEU A 142 1.56 4.17 16.80
N PRO A 143 1.89 5.47 16.73
CA PRO A 143 2.58 6.12 17.83
C PRO A 143 1.79 6.02 19.14
N LYS A 144 2.46 5.54 20.20
CA LYS A 144 1.86 5.46 21.55
C LYS A 144 1.73 6.83 22.23
N LYS A 145 2.55 7.78 21.81
CA LYS A 145 2.51 9.17 22.30
C LYS A 145 1.46 9.95 21.51
N ASN A 146 0.84 10.92 22.17
CA ASN A 146 -0.04 11.87 21.48
C ASN A 146 0.83 12.84 20.66
N ILE A 147 0.98 12.54 19.37
CA ILE A 147 1.69 13.36 18.40
C ILE A 147 0.73 14.03 17.43
N LYS A 148 1.21 15.04 16.70
CA LYS A 148 0.43 15.61 15.61
C LYS A 148 0.28 14.63 14.47
N ALA A 149 -0.90 14.65 13.80
CA ALA A 149 -1.15 13.78 12.67
C ALA A 149 -1.94 14.47 11.56
N ILE A 150 -1.59 14.10 10.33
CA ILE A 150 -2.25 14.47 9.08
C ILE A 150 -2.76 13.19 8.44
N GLN A 151 -3.99 13.19 7.92
CA GLN A 151 -4.49 12.04 7.15
C GLN A 151 -5.10 12.53 5.84
N ILE A 152 -4.71 11.89 4.74
CA ILE A 152 -5.20 12.12 3.39
C ILE A 152 -5.98 10.89 2.96
N ASP A 153 -7.26 11.05 2.66
CA ASP A 153 -8.14 9.97 2.20
C ASP A 153 -9.28 10.56 1.35
N THR A 154 -9.72 9.83 0.33
CA THR A 154 -10.90 10.23 -0.46
C THR A 154 -12.21 10.02 0.30
N ASN A 155 -12.24 9.08 1.25
CA ASN A 155 -13.40 8.80 2.05
C ASN A 155 -13.32 9.53 3.41
N PRO A 156 -14.19 10.51 3.67
CA PRO A 156 -14.17 11.27 4.93
C PRO A 156 -14.41 10.39 6.17
N LYS A 157 -15.05 9.23 6.04
CA LYS A 157 -15.28 8.30 7.16
C LYS A 157 -13.97 7.68 7.69
N ASN A 158 -12.91 7.65 6.88
CA ASN A 158 -11.62 7.13 7.28
C ASN A 158 -10.80 8.14 8.11
N ILE A 159 -11.08 9.43 7.95
CA ILE A 159 -10.33 10.49 8.65
C ILE A 159 -10.60 10.42 10.16
N GLY A 160 -9.54 10.21 10.93
CA GLY A 160 -9.62 10.13 12.39
C GLY A 160 -10.20 8.82 12.95
N HIS A 161 -10.53 7.85 12.10
CA HIS A 161 -11.18 6.61 12.55
C HIS A 161 -10.28 5.75 13.45
N ARG A 162 -8.96 5.73 13.20
CA ARG A 162 -8.02 4.84 13.92
C ARG A 162 -6.99 5.59 14.76
N PHE A 163 -6.78 6.85 14.47
CA PHE A 163 -5.80 7.69 15.16
C PHE A 163 -6.32 9.12 15.27
N ASN A 164 -5.93 9.84 16.33
CA ASN A 164 -6.35 11.23 16.52
C ASN A 164 -5.66 12.14 15.49
N ILE A 165 -6.44 12.77 14.62
CA ILE A 165 -5.97 13.55 13.49
C ILE A 165 -6.13 15.04 13.75
N ASN A 166 -5.05 15.82 13.56
CA ASN A 166 -5.08 17.28 13.67
C ASN A 166 -5.51 17.95 12.36
N VAL A 167 -5.14 17.36 11.21
CA VAL A 167 -5.53 17.85 9.90
C VAL A 167 -5.98 16.69 9.02
N GLY A 168 -7.28 16.62 8.74
CA GLY A 168 -7.86 15.72 7.75
C GLY A 168 -7.93 16.41 6.38
N ILE A 169 -7.40 15.78 5.36
CA ILE A 169 -7.47 16.21 3.97
C ILE A 169 -8.35 15.22 3.23
N VAL A 170 -9.59 15.59 2.97
CA VAL A 170 -10.49 14.79 2.13
C VAL A 170 -10.18 15.11 0.67
N GLY A 171 -9.56 14.16 -0.02
CA GLY A 171 -9.14 14.38 -1.41
C GLY A 171 -8.29 13.25 -1.97
N ASP A 172 -8.09 13.30 -3.29
CA ASP A 172 -7.21 12.40 -4.00
C ASP A 172 -5.75 12.60 -3.57
N SER A 173 -5.05 11.49 -3.34
CA SER A 173 -3.67 11.50 -2.83
C SER A 173 -2.69 12.16 -3.81
N LYS A 174 -2.90 11.99 -5.13
CA LYS A 174 -2.07 12.60 -6.17
C LYS A 174 -2.16 14.13 -6.10
N ILE A 175 -3.39 14.66 -6.08
CA ILE A 175 -3.63 16.11 -6.00
C ILE A 175 -3.12 16.66 -4.66
N ALA A 176 -3.40 15.96 -3.56
CA ALA A 176 -2.98 16.40 -2.23
C ALA A 176 -1.45 16.46 -2.09
N LEU A 177 -0.74 15.42 -2.54
CA LEU A 177 0.73 15.39 -2.49
C LEU A 177 1.35 16.45 -3.39
N HIS A 178 0.84 16.62 -4.61
CA HIS A 178 1.29 17.69 -5.50
C HIS A 178 1.14 19.08 -4.84
N GLN A 179 -0.04 19.40 -4.31
CA GLN A 179 -0.27 20.69 -3.63
C GLN A 179 0.58 20.84 -2.35
N LEU A 180 0.85 19.77 -1.63
CA LEU A 180 1.77 19.82 -0.49
C LEU A 180 3.18 20.13 -0.95
N THR A 181 3.68 19.48 -2.01
CA THR A 181 5.01 19.68 -2.57
C THR A 181 5.23 21.14 -2.98
N GLU A 182 4.26 21.74 -3.66
CA GLU A 182 4.33 23.15 -4.09
C GLU A 182 4.41 24.16 -2.91
N ASN A 183 3.93 23.78 -1.73
CA ASN A 183 3.76 24.71 -0.62
C ASN A 183 4.67 24.43 0.60
N ILE A 184 5.35 23.28 0.69
CA ILE A 184 6.31 23.01 1.75
C ILE A 184 7.65 23.71 1.50
N LYS A 185 8.40 23.93 2.57
CA LYS A 185 9.78 24.37 2.44
C LYS A 185 10.67 23.20 2.06
N HIS A 186 11.56 23.43 1.12
CA HIS A 186 12.61 22.46 0.82
C HIS A 186 13.49 22.21 2.06
N VAL A 187 13.73 20.93 2.36
CA VAL A 187 14.59 20.51 3.48
C VAL A 187 15.86 19.89 2.90
N ALA A 188 16.99 20.56 3.09
CA ALA A 188 18.29 20.05 2.61
C ALA A 188 18.69 18.77 3.34
N GLU A 189 18.53 18.77 4.68
CA GLU A 189 18.91 17.66 5.54
C GLU A 189 17.93 17.51 6.71
N ARG A 190 17.70 16.27 7.14
CA ARG A 190 16.87 15.96 8.31
C ARG A 190 17.57 14.89 9.18
N PRO A 191 18.10 15.26 10.35
CA PRO A 191 18.79 14.30 11.22
C PRO A 191 17.97 13.06 11.57
N PHE A 192 16.65 13.21 11.66
CA PHE A 192 15.75 12.09 11.92
C PHE A 192 15.75 11.06 10.76
N LEU A 193 15.80 11.51 9.52
CA LEU A 193 15.94 10.63 8.38
C LEU A 193 17.29 9.91 8.42
N ASN A 194 18.39 10.64 8.63
CA ASN A 194 19.74 10.07 8.69
C ASN A 194 19.82 8.94 9.73
N LYS A 195 19.35 9.21 10.96
CA LYS A 195 19.26 8.20 12.03
C LYS A 195 18.40 6.98 11.62
N THR A 196 17.32 7.21 10.89
CA THR A 196 16.46 6.13 10.39
C THR A 196 17.19 5.29 9.35
N LEU A 197 17.95 5.91 8.45
CA LEU A 197 18.73 5.22 7.42
C LEU A 197 19.88 4.40 8.02
N GLU A 198 20.54 4.90 9.07
CA GLU A 198 21.52 4.12 9.82
C GLU A 198 20.91 2.84 10.41
N ARG A 199 19.72 2.94 11.01
CA ARG A 199 18.99 1.76 11.51
C ARG A 199 18.58 0.82 10.40
N LYS A 200 18.14 1.38 9.26
CA LYS A 200 17.80 0.58 8.07
C LYS A 200 19.02 -0.20 7.60
N ALA A 201 20.19 0.41 7.52
CA ALA A 201 21.43 -0.25 7.11
C ALA A 201 21.79 -1.44 8.02
N VAL A 202 21.60 -1.31 9.34
CA VAL A 202 21.79 -2.44 10.27
C VAL A 202 20.78 -3.55 10.02
N TRP A 203 19.50 -3.20 9.80
CA TRP A 203 18.44 -4.16 9.48
C TRP A 203 18.72 -4.88 8.15
N ASP A 204 19.08 -4.13 7.11
CA ASP A 204 19.37 -4.67 5.78
C ASP A 204 20.57 -5.64 5.82
N LYS A 205 21.59 -5.36 6.64
CA LYS A 205 22.71 -6.25 6.86
C LYS A 205 22.28 -7.59 7.46
N TRP A 206 21.37 -7.60 8.44
CA TRP A 206 20.81 -8.84 8.99
C TRP A 206 20.02 -9.62 7.95
N MET A 207 19.16 -8.91 7.20
CA MET A 207 18.38 -9.53 6.12
C MET A 207 19.28 -10.16 5.06
N GLU A 208 20.41 -9.52 4.73
CA GLU A 208 21.36 -10.05 3.77
C GLU A 208 22.13 -11.27 4.29
N GLN A 209 22.46 -11.29 5.58
CA GLN A 209 23.02 -12.48 6.21
C GLN A 209 22.06 -13.68 6.14
N ASP A 210 20.78 -13.47 6.40
CA ASP A 210 19.76 -14.52 6.32
C ASP A 210 19.59 -15.03 4.87
N LYS A 211 19.57 -14.12 3.88
CA LYS A 211 19.50 -14.45 2.44
C LYS A 211 20.69 -15.32 1.98
N ASN A 212 21.85 -15.14 2.58
CA ASN A 212 23.08 -15.85 2.22
C ASN A 212 23.34 -17.09 3.08
N ASN A 213 22.42 -17.46 3.97
CA ASN A 213 22.55 -18.63 4.81
C ASN A 213 22.34 -19.93 4.02
N ASN A 214 23.38 -20.78 3.96
CA ASN A 214 23.39 -22.04 3.23
C ASN A 214 23.14 -23.27 4.13
N SER A 215 22.56 -23.08 5.30
CA SER A 215 22.25 -24.19 6.21
C SER A 215 21.27 -25.20 5.59
N LYS A 216 21.30 -26.43 6.08
CA LYS A 216 20.33 -27.48 5.75
C LYS A 216 19.49 -27.76 7.00
N PRO A 217 18.14 -27.87 6.88
CA PRO A 217 17.32 -27.70 5.68
C PRO A 217 17.39 -26.29 5.11
N LEU A 218 17.04 -26.13 3.81
CA LEU A 218 17.02 -24.84 3.11
C LEU A 218 16.09 -23.83 3.82
N ARG A 219 16.62 -22.69 4.13
CA ARG A 219 15.84 -21.61 4.78
C ARG A 219 14.98 -20.86 3.79
N PRO A 220 13.75 -20.42 4.18
CA PRO A 220 12.85 -19.65 3.32
C PRO A 220 13.47 -18.34 2.81
N GLU A 221 14.30 -17.67 3.62
CA GLU A 221 15.00 -16.43 3.25
C GLU A 221 15.91 -16.65 2.03
N ARG A 222 16.60 -17.78 2.01
CA ARG A 222 17.46 -18.19 0.90
C ARG A 222 16.65 -18.46 -0.37
N LEU A 223 15.47 -19.10 -0.23
CA LEU A 223 14.55 -19.33 -1.33
C LEU A 223 14.08 -17.98 -1.92
N MET A 224 13.65 -17.03 -1.08
CA MET A 224 13.23 -15.70 -1.54
C MET A 224 14.36 -14.95 -2.25
N ALA A 225 15.60 -15.04 -1.73
CA ALA A 225 16.77 -14.47 -2.39
C ALA A 225 17.02 -15.07 -3.79
N SER A 226 16.76 -16.37 -3.95
CA SER A 226 16.84 -17.04 -5.25
C SER A 226 15.73 -16.58 -6.20
N ILE A 227 14.51 -16.47 -5.71
CA ILE A 227 13.36 -15.98 -6.49
C ILE A 227 13.61 -14.56 -7.02
N ASN A 228 14.18 -13.67 -6.20
CA ASN A 228 14.50 -12.28 -6.60
C ASN A 228 15.32 -12.20 -7.91
N LYS A 229 16.18 -13.20 -8.19
CA LYS A 229 17.01 -13.23 -9.41
C LYS A 229 16.19 -13.47 -10.68
N PHE A 230 14.98 -13.98 -10.55
CA PHE A 230 14.10 -14.35 -11.66
C PHE A 230 12.87 -13.48 -11.79
N ILE A 231 12.61 -12.60 -10.82
CA ILE A 231 11.47 -11.65 -10.87
C ILE A 231 11.74 -10.62 -11.96
N LYS A 232 10.84 -10.55 -12.94
CA LYS A 232 10.86 -9.49 -13.96
C LYS A 232 10.37 -8.17 -13.39
N ASP A 233 10.82 -7.07 -13.96
CA ASP A 233 10.47 -5.70 -13.49
C ASP A 233 8.97 -5.42 -13.48
N ASP A 234 8.20 -6.12 -14.32
CA ASP A 234 6.74 -5.99 -14.40
C ASP A 234 5.96 -7.18 -13.82
N ALA A 235 6.63 -8.11 -13.13
CA ALA A 235 6.00 -9.31 -12.62
C ALA A 235 4.84 -8.99 -11.66
N VAL A 236 3.86 -9.90 -11.64
CA VAL A 236 2.79 -9.92 -10.64
C VAL A 236 3.06 -11.05 -9.66
N ILE A 237 3.23 -10.71 -8.39
CA ILE A 237 3.47 -11.64 -7.31
C ILE A 237 2.19 -11.79 -6.51
N SER A 238 1.66 -13.02 -6.42
CA SER A 238 0.51 -13.36 -5.58
C SER A 238 1.01 -14.17 -4.38
N ALA A 239 1.04 -13.53 -3.22
CA ALA A 239 1.44 -14.18 -1.98
C ALA A 239 0.23 -14.73 -1.23
N ASP A 240 0.36 -15.95 -0.72
CA ASP A 240 -0.64 -16.54 0.14
C ASP A 240 -0.50 -16.09 1.60
N VAL A 241 -1.51 -16.36 2.40
CA VAL A 241 -1.55 -16.02 3.81
C VAL A 241 -0.89 -17.12 4.66
N GLY A 242 -0.08 -16.69 5.61
CA GLY A 242 0.72 -17.55 6.47
C GLY A 242 2.17 -17.10 6.52
N THR A 243 3.10 -18.04 6.74
CA THR A 243 4.55 -17.75 6.74
C THR A 243 5.04 -17.28 5.37
N ALA A 244 4.39 -17.70 4.28
CA ALA A 244 4.64 -17.23 2.92
C ALA A 244 4.50 -15.69 2.82
N THR A 245 3.53 -15.09 3.53
CA THR A 245 3.37 -13.63 3.64
C THR A 245 4.61 -12.97 4.24
N VAL A 246 5.14 -13.55 5.33
CA VAL A 246 6.32 -12.98 6.04
C VAL A 246 7.53 -12.95 5.12
N TRP A 247 7.80 -14.07 4.47
CA TRP A 247 8.97 -14.22 3.59
C TRP A 247 8.85 -13.33 2.35
N SER A 248 7.68 -13.32 1.69
CA SER A 248 7.43 -12.48 0.52
C SER A 248 7.54 -10.99 0.85
N THR A 249 6.99 -10.58 2.00
CA THR A 249 6.97 -9.17 2.38
C THR A 249 8.35 -8.65 2.73
N ARG A 250 9.16 -9.45 3.44
CA ARG A 250 10.46 -9.02 3.94
C ARG A 250 11.61 -9.21 2.97
N TYR A 251 11.57 -10.26 2.14
CA TYR A 251 12.74 -10.69 1.36
C TYR A 251 12.62 -10.52 -0.14
N LEU A 252 11.40 -10.26 -0.67
CA LEU A 252 11.26 -9.89 -2.07
C LEU A 252 11.53 -8.41 -2.27
N ASN A 253 12.39 -8.10 -3.23
CA ASN A 253 12.65 -6.75 -3.70
C ASN A 253 11.75 -6.45 -4.90
N LEU A 254 10.80 -5.55 -4.72
CA LEU A 254 9.82 -5.22 -5.75
C LEU A 254 9.91 -3.74 -6.11
N GLY A 255 9.90 -3.48 -7.42
CA GLY A 255 9.88 -2.14 -7.99
C GLY A 255 8.46 -1.62 -8.20
N VAL A 256 8.34 -0.38 -8.67
CA VAL A 256 7.06 0.31 -8.90
C VAL A 256 6.20 -0.32 -10.01
N ASN A 257 6.80 -1.05 -10.94
CA ASN A 257 6.09 -1.72 -12.02
C ASN A 257 5.56 -3.09 -11.63
N ASN A 258 6.11 -3.69 -10.57
CA ASN A 258 5.59 -4.93 -10.02
C ASN A 258 4.21 -4.72 -9.41
N LYS A 259 3.45 -5.80 -9.31
CA LYS A 259 2.20 -5.85 -8.54
C LYS A 259 2.33 -6.90 -7.46
N PHE A 260 1.91 -6.55 -6.25
CA PHE A 260 1.87 -7.47 -5.11
C PHE A 260 0.41 -7.67 -4.67
N ILE A 261 -0.06 -8.90 -4.75
CA ILE A 261 -1.43 -9.30 -4.43
C ILE A 261 -1.42 -10.17 -3.20
N ILE A 262 -2.29 -9.88 -2.25
CA ILE A 262 -2.45 -10.64 -1.02
C ILE A 262 -3.79 -10.35 -0.36
N SER A 263 -4.39 -11.33 0.30
CA SER A 263 -5.57 -11.12 1.14
C SER A 263 -5.17 -10.46 2.48
N SER A 264 -4.92 -9.15 2.44
CA SER A 264 -4.37 -8.41 3.58
C SER A 264 -5.40 -8.01 4.65
N TRP A 265 -6.70 -8.05 4.33
CA TRP A 265 -7.78 -7.70 5.24
C TRP A 265 -8.34 -8.92 5.98
N LEU A 266 -8.82 -9.89 5.20
CA LEU A 266 -9.45 -11.09 5.77
C LEU A 266 -8.43 -12.17 6.14
N GLY A 267 -7.26 -12.17 5.50
CA GLY A 267 -6.25 -13.20 5.73
C GLY A 267 -6.65 -14.56 5.17
N THR A 268 -7.27 -14.59 3.99
CA THR A 268 -7.76 -15.82 3.35
C THR A 268 -6.60 -16.68 2.89
N MET A 269 -6.44 -17.86 3.47
CA MET A 269 -5.54 -18.89 2.96
C MET A 269 -6.07 -19.47 1.65
N GLY A 270 -5.16 -19.87 0.76
CA GLY A 270 -5.52 -20.35 -0.58
C GLY A 270 -5.74 -19.25 -1.61
N CYS A 271 -5.44 -17.97 -1.31
CA CYS A 271 -5.59 -16.87 -2.28
C CYS A 271 -4.41 -16.75 -3.25
N GLY A 272 -3.25 -17.31 -2.94
CA GLY A 272 -2.01 -17.14 -3.70
C GLY A 272 -2.09 -17.74 -5.10
N LEU A 273 -2.50 -18.99 -5.23
CA LEU A 273 -2.61 -19.68 -6.51
C LEU A 273 -3.70 -19.07 -7.42
N PRO A 274 -4.96 -18.91 -6.99
CA PRO A 274 -6.00 -18.26 -7.80
C PRO A 274 -5.61 -16.85 -8.21
N GLY A 275 -4.96 -16.09 -7.32
CA GLY A 275 -4.48 -14.74 -7.64
C GLY A 275 -3.42 -14.72 -8.74
N ALA A 276 -2.51 -15.70 -8.78
CA ALA A 276 -1.52 -15.80 -9.85
C ALA A 276 -2.17 -16.24 -11.18
N ILE A 277 -3.12 -17.16 -11.15
CA ILE A 277 -3.88 -17.58 -12.35
C ILE A 277 -4.66 -16.38 -12.91
N ALA A 278 -5.43 -15.69 -12.07
CA ALA A 278 -6.16 -14.49 -12.46
C ALA A 278 -5.25 -13.41 -13.03
N SER A 279 -4.05 -13.24 -12.44
CA SER A 279 -3.05 -12.30 -12.94
C SER A 279 -2.55 -12.67 -14.32
N LYS A 280 -2.36 -13.95 -14.60
CA LYS A 280 -1.90 -14.43 -15.91
C LYS A 280 -2.98 -14.26 -16.98
N ILE A 281 -4.25 -14.42 -16.62
CA ILE A 281 -5.39 -14.16 -17.50
C ILE A 281 -5.50 -12.65 -17.79
N ALA A 282 -5.43 -11.81 -16.75
CA ALA A 282 -5.57 -10.36 -16.89
C ALA A 282 -4.36 -9.69 -17.59
N TYR A 283 -3.18 -10.27 -17.44
CA TYR A 283 -1.91 -9.77 -17.99
C TYR A 283 -1.13 -10.89 -18.69
N PRO A 284 -1.56 -11.35 -19.88
CA PRO A 284 -1.00 -12.54 -20.52
C PRO A 284 0.53 -12.47 -20.79
N ASN A 285 1.05 -11.26 -21.01
CA ASN A 285 2.47 -11.04 -21.33
C ASN A 285 3.35 -10.83 -20.09
N ARG A 286 2.77 -10.68 -18.91
CA ARG A 286 3.54 -10.48 -17.66
C ARG A 286 3.85 -11.83 -17.01
N GLN A 287 4.96 -11.86 -16.28
CA GLN A 287 5.26 -12.96 -15.38
C GLN A 287 4.28 -12.94 -14.20
N ALA A 288 3.68 -14.08 -13.87
CA ALA A 288 2.86 -14.27 -12.67
C ALA A 288 3.52 -15.33 -11.79
N ILE A 289 3.71 -15.02 -10.50
CA ILE A 289 4.35 -15.90 -9.52
C ILE A 289 3.40 -16.07 -8.34
N ALA A 290 3.06 -17.32 -8.01
CA ALA A 290 2.39 -17.65 -6.75
C ALA A 290 3.43 -18.03 -5.70
N ILE A 291 3.31 -17.49 -4.48
CA ILE A 291 4.09 -17.90 -3.32
C ILE A 291 3.11 -18.36 -2.26
N ALA A 292 2.98 -19.68 -2.13
CA ALA A 292 2.03 -20.32 -1.25
C ALA A 292 2.73 -21.36 -0.36
N GLY A 293 2.24 -21.52 0.85
CA GLY A 293 2.59 -22.66 1.69
C GLY A 293 1.84 -23.92 1.23
N ASP A 294 2.32 -25.08 1.63
CA ASP A 294 1.73 -26.39 1.34
C ASP A 294 0.26 -26.47 1.77
N GLY A 295 -0.05 -26.10 3.01
CA GLY A 295 -1.43 -26.10 3.51
C GLY A 295 -2.36 -25.16 2.75
N ALA A 296 -1.91 -23.96 2.40
CA ALA A 296 -2.69 -23.01 1.61
C ALA A 296 -2.91 -23.51 0.17
N PHE A 297 -1.91 -24.14 -0.43
CA PHE A 297 -2.04 -24.77 -1.74
C PHE A 297 -3.05 -25.90 -1.74
N GLN A 298 -3.03 -26.77 -0.73
CA GLN A 298 -3.99 -27.88 -0.59
C GLN A 298 -5.44 -27.44 -0.45
N MET A 299 -5.69 -26.23 0.05
CA MET A 299 -7.07 -25.69 0.18
C MET A 299 -7.74 -25.39 -1.16
N VAL A 300 -7.00 -25.28 -2.24
CA VAL A 300 -7.50 -24.79 -3.55
C VAL A 300 -7.01 -25.64 -4.74
N MET A 301 -6.35 -26.75 -4.50
CA MET A 301 -5.90 -27.66 -5.56
C MET A 301 -7.03 -28.54 -6.12
#